data_f95ed27923176398ca4661cc45cd1203
#
_entry.id   f95ed27923176398ca4661cc45cd1203
#
_cell.length_a   1.000
_cell.length_b   1.000
_cell.length_c   1.000
_cell.angle_alpha   90.00
_cell.angle_beta   90.00
_cell.angle_gamma   90.00
#
_symmetry.space_group_name_H-M   'P 1'
#
loop_
_entity.id
_entity.type
_entity.pdbx_description
1 polymer ?
#
loop_
_entity_poly.entity_id
_entity_poly.type
_entity_poly.pdbx_seq_one_letter_code
_entity_poly.pdbx_strand_id
1 'polypeptide(L)'
;MLRLPLFGLARRLRERIRARPDTEFQQATIRLCIVVGFYLYFSLADLGHSPAIAEQLHFLGLGLTLISLSLLLGSIIDPGVSVTRRSIGMLHDFTVATYLLSITNETGAPIVATYLWVTLGNGFRYGMPYLFISTLASATGFIVVYQFNPFWHSHTPLWWGMLITLIVVPLYASSLLKQLHGAV
;
A
#
# COMPACT_ATOMS: atom_id res chain seq x y z
N MET A 1 5.29 -29.55 34.82
CA MET A 1 6.02 -28.78 33.80
C MET A 1 5.17 -28.70 32.53
N LEU A 2 4.34 -27.67 32.41
CA LEU A 2 3.52 -27.38 31.25
C LEU A 2 4.43 -26.77 30.17
N ARG A 3 4.96 -27.57 29.27
CA ARG A 3 5.57 -27.07 28.03
C ARG A 3 4.42 -26.61 27.13
N LEU A 4 4.22 -25.30 27.11
CA LEU A 4 3.20 -24.59 26.36
C LEU A 4 3.14 -25.05 24.89
N PRO A 5 1.94 -25.16 24.31
CA PRO A 5 1.72 -25.57 22.91
C PRO A 5 2.22 -24.54 21.87
N LEU A 6 2.87 -23.45 22.31
CA LEU A 6 3.38 -22.36 21.48
C LEU A 6 4.42 -22.81 20.45
N PHE A 7 5.30 -23.76 20.79
CA PHE A 7 6.29 -24.28 19.83
C PHE A 7 5.63 -25.10 18.71
N GLY A 8 4.57 -25.86 19.02
CA GLY A 8 3.82 -26.58 18.02
C GLY A 8 3.02 -25.64 17.09
N LEU A 9 2.47 -24.55 17.65
CA LEU A 9 1.76 -23.53 16.89
C LEU A 9 2.71 -22.76 15.95
N ALA A 10 3.85 -22.34 16.47
CA ALA A 10 4.88 -21.63 15.69
C ALA A 10 5.42 -22.48 14.54
N ARG A 11 5.63 -23.79 14.76
CA ARG A 11 6.06 -24.74 13.72
C ARG A 11 4.99 -24.91 12.65
N ARG A 12 3.72 -25.13 13.04
CA ARG A 12 2.60 -25.25 12.09
C ARG A 12 2.37 -23.97 11.29
N LEU A 13 2.50 -22.80 11.92
CA LEU A 13 2.47 -21.50 11.24
C LEU A 13 3.61 -21.36 10.24
N ARG A 14 4.83 -21.75 10.61
CA ARG A 14 5.99 -21.70 9.72
C ARG A 14 5.85 -22.65 8.53
N GLU A 15 5.33 -23.84 8.75
CA GLU A 15 5.05 -24.82 7.67
C GLU A 15 3.93 -24.31 6.74
N ARG A 16 2.86 -23.70 7.27
CA ARG A 16 1.80 -23.06 6.50
C ARG A 16 2.30 -21.85 5.71
N ILE A 17 3.21 -21.05 6.24
CA ILE A 17 3.80 -19.90 5.56
C ILE A 17 4.74 -20.35 4.42
N ARG A 18 5.50 -21.43 4.61
CA ARG A 18 6.43 -21.97 3.58
C ARG A 18 5.73 -22.70 2.43
N ALA A 19 4.61 -23.33 2.69
CA ALA A 19 3.85 -24.10 1.70
C ALA A 19 2.92 -23.27 0.82
N ARG A 20 3.02 -21.92 0.85
CA ARG A 20 2.07 -21.03 0.17
C ARG A 20 2.43 -20.79 -1.28
N PRO A 21 1.50 -21.06 -2.20
CA PRO A 21 1.64 -20.67 -3.61
C PRO A 21 1.23 -19.21 -3.86
N ASP A 22 0.61 -18.52 -2.87
CA ASP A 22 0.04 -17.20 -3.07
C ASP A 22 0.94 -16.05 -2.57
N THR A 23 0.89 -14.94 -3.28
CA THR A 23 1.64 -13.72 -2.98
C THR A 23 0.89 -12.77 -2.05
N GLU A 24 -0.34 -13.12 -1.59
CA GLU A 24 -1.17 -12.25 -0.75
C GLU A 24 -0.56 -12.00 0.63
N PHE A 25 0.03 -13.04 1.23
CA PHE A 25 0.74 -12.90 2.50
C PHE A 25 1.92 -11.91 2.39
N GLN A 26 2.69 -12.03 1.32
CA GLN A 26 3.82 -11.14 1.08
C GLN A 26 3.34 -9.69 0.93
N GLN A 27 2.26 -9.47 0.18
CA GLN A 27 1.69 -8.13 0.02
C GLN A 27 1.14 -7.57 1.32
N ALA A 28 0.42 -8.38 2.12
CA ALA A 28 -0.09 -7.96 3.42
C ALA A 28 1.04 -7.61 4.39
N THR A 29 2.16 -8.35 4.36
CA THR A 29 3.35 -8.04 5.16
C THR A 29 3.98 -6.72 4.74
N ILE A 30 4.16 -6.49 3.43
CA ILE A 30 4.72 -5.24 2.90
C ILE A 30 3.81 -4.06 3.23
N ARG A 31 2.49 -4.21 3.09
CA ARG A 31 1.51 -3.19 3.49
C ARG A 31 1.69 -2.81 4.95
N LEU A 32 1.75 -3.78 5.84
CA LEU A 32 1.96 -3.53 7.27
C LEU A 32 3.26 -2.77 7.52
N CYS A 33 4.37 -3.17 6.88
CA CYS A 33 5.66 -2.47 7.00
C CYS A 33 5.57 -1.01 6.53
N ILE A 34 4.90 -0.75 5.39
CA ILE A 34 4.71 0.60 4.85
C ILE A 34 3.86 1.45 5.79
N VAL A 35 2.72 0.92 6.26
CA VAL A 35 1.81 1.63 7.17
C VAL A 35 2.52 1.97 8.49
N VAL A 36 3.22 1.01 9.09
CA VAL A 36 4.00 1.23 10.32
C VAL A 36 5.13 2.23 10.05
N GLY A 37 5.81 2.14 8.92
CA GLY A 37 6.87 3.07 8.54
C GLY A 37 6.37 4.51 8.44
N PHE A 38 5.24 4.76 7.76
CA PHE A 38 4.63 6.09 7.71
C PHE A 38 4.07 6.54 9.07
N TYR A 39 3.49 5.63 9.84
CA TYR A 39 3.06 5.95 11.21
C TYR A 39 4.24 6.44 12.07
N LEU A 40 5.37 5.76 12.03
CA LEU A 40 6.59 6.19 12.72
C LEU A 40 7.14 7.49 12.16
N TYR A 41 7.15 7.66 10.84
CA TYR A 41 7.57 8.90 10.19
C TYR A 41 6.77 10.11 10.70
N PHE A 42 5.43 10.04 10.69
CA PHE A 42 4.59 11.12 11.18
C PHE A 42 4.60 11.31 12.70
N SER A 43 4.93 10.27 13.47
CA SER A 43 4.96 10.33 14.94
C SER A 43 6.29 10.77 15.49
N LEU A 44 7.42 10.46 14.84
CA LEU A 44 8.76 10.68 15.35
C LEU A 44 9.46 11.90 14.72
N ALA A 45 9.15 12.24 13.48
CA ALA A 45 9.70 13.41 12.82
C ALA A 45 8.95 14.66 13.29
N ASP A 46 9.71 15.70 13.65
CA ASP A 46 9.13 17.03 13.92
C ASP A 46 8.83 17.71 12.58
N LEU A 47 7.60 17.48 12.10
CA LEU A 47 7.14 17.93 10.78
C LEU A 47 6.36 19.26 10.83
N GLY A 48 6.32 19.92 11.99
CA GLY A 48 5.63 21.20 12.15
C GLY A 48 4.10 21.14 11.97
N HIS A 49 3.50 19.95 12.14
CA HIS A 49 2.05 19.81 12.09
C HIS A 49 1.36 20.53 13.25
N SER A 50 0.16 21.08 12.99
CA SER A 50 -0.69 21.56 14.08
C SER A 50 -1.06 20.39 15.01
N PRO A 51 -1.29 20.66 16.32
CA PRO A 51 -1.67 19.59 17.27
C PRO A 51 -2.87 18.77 16.81
N ALA A 52 -3.85 19.39 16.17
CA ALA A 52 -5.04 18.72 15.65
C ALA A 52 -4.69 17.73 14.51
N ILE A 53 -3.82 18.13 13.58
CA ILE A 53 -3.37 17.23 12.50
C ILE A 53 -2.50 16.10 13.06
N ALA A 54 -1.61 16.39 14.01
CA ALA A 54 -0.77 15.38 14.64
C ALA A 54 -1.61 14.32 15.37
N GLU A 55 -2.62 14.75 16.12
CA GLU A 55 -3.57 13.84 16.79
C GLU A 55 -4.35 12.98 15.77
N GLN A 56 -4.84 13.61 14.70
CA GLN A 56 -5.56 12.91 13.63
C GLN A 56 -4.67 11.87 12.94
N LEU A 57 -3.42 12.20 12.62
CA LEU A 57 -2.45 11.28 12.02
C LEU A 57 -2.13 10.12 12.95
N HIS A 58 -2.03 10.37 14.27
CA HIS A 58 -1.79 9.34 15.27
C HIS A 58 -2.93 8.32 15.32
N PHE A 59 -4.19 8.75 15.49
CA PHE A 59 -5.34 7.85 15.52
C PHE A 59 -5.53 7.12 14.20
N LEU A 60 -5.35 7.82 13.07
CA LEU A 60 -5.42 7.22 11.75
C LEU A 60 -4.34 6.14 11.59
N GLY A 61 -3.08 6.43 11.95
CA GLY A 61 -1.97 5.50 11.86
C GLY A 61 -2.20 4.24 12.69
N LEU A 62 -2.73 4.37 13.92
CA LEU A 62 -3.13 3.23 14.74
C LEU A 62 -4.24 2.41 14.06
N GLY A 63 -5.29 3.06 13.58
CA GLY A 63 -6.39 2.39 12.88
C GLY A 63 -5.93 1.64 11.63
N LEU A 64 -5.09 2.25 10.81
CA LEU A 64 -4.52 1.65 9.60
C LEU A 64 -3.59 0.47 9.92
N THR A 65 -2.83 0.58 11.01
CA THR A 65 -2.00 -0.54 11.49
C THR A 65 -2.85 -1.72 11.90
N LEU A 66 -3.96 -1.50 12.62
CA LEU A 66 -4.90 -2.55 13.01
C LEU A 66 -5.59 -3.19 11.80
N ILE A 67 -6.01 -2.40 10.80
CA ILE A 67 -6.60 -2.92 9.56
C ILE A 67 -5.57 -3.76 8.80
N SER A 68 -4.35 -3.26 8.62
CA SER A 68 -3.28 -3.97 7.92
C SER A 68 -2.90 -5.27 8.62
N LEU A 69 -2.86 -5.27 9.96
CA LEU A 69 -2.63 -6.46 10.77
C LEU A 69 -3.79 -7.46 10.62
N SER A 70 -5.03 -7.00 10.58
CA SER A 70 -6.22 -7.85 10.38
C SER A 70 -6.19 -8.52 9.00
N LEU A 71 -5.80 -7.81 7.94
CA LEU A 71 -5.63 -8.36 6.60
C LEU A 71 -4.51 -9.40 6.55
N LEU A 72 -3.40 -9.15 7.26
CA LEU A 72 -2.30 -10.10 7.39
C LEU A 72 -2.75 -11.36 8.13
N LEU A 73 -3.42 -11.22 9.26
CA LEU A 73 -3.97 -12.35 10.02
C LEU A 73 -4.99 -13.14 9.20
N GLY A 74 -5.88 -12.45 8.48
CA GLY A 74 -6.83 -13.07 7.56
C GLY A 74 -6.14 -13.92 6.49
N SER A 75 -5.03 -13.43 5.93
CA SER A 75 -4.23 -14.23 4.98
C SER A 75 -3.55 -15.43 5.64
N ILE A 76 -3.25 -15.39 6.94
CA ILE A 76 -2.68 -16.52 7.69
C ILE A 76 -3.74 -17.57 8.02
N ILE A 77 -4.94 -17.17 8.37
CA ILE A 77 -6.04 -18.06 8.74
C ILE A 77 -6.58 -18.80 7.51
N ASP A 78 -6.83 -18.05 6.43
CA ASP A 78 -7.30 -18.58 5.16
C ASP A 78 -6.24 -18.36 4.07
N PRO A 79 -5.38 -19.36 3.80
CA PRO A 79 -4.28 -19.25 2.82
C PRO A 79 -4.74 -19.33 1.37
N GLY A 80 -6.03 -19.43 1.07
CA GLY A 80 -6.57 -19.45 -0.28
C GLY A 80 -6.48 -18.10 -0.98
N VAL A 81 -6.49 -18.13 -2.32
CA VAL A 81 -6.61 -16.93 -3.15
C VAL A 81 -7.99 -16.30 -2.97
N SER A 82 -8.06 -15.05 -2.54
CA SER A 82 -9.32 -14.34 -2.33
C SER A 82 -9.35 -13.02 -3.10
N VAL A 83 -10.16 -12.99 -4.16
CA VAL A 83 -10.39 -11.76 -4.95
C VAL A 83 -10.92 -10.63 -4.06
N THR A 84 -11.83 -10.94 -3.14
CA THR A 84 -12.39 -9.96 -2.20
C THR A 84 -11.32 -9.34 -1.32
N ARG A 85 -10.43 -10.15 -0.74
CA ARG A 85 -9.34 -9.68 0.12
C ARG A 85 -8.34 -8.81 -0.65
N ARG A 86 -8.03 -9.18 -1.92
CA ARG A 86 -7.20 -8.37 -2.83
C ARG A 86 -7.85 -7.02 -3.11
N SER A 87 -9.14 -7.01 -3.45
CA SER A 87 -9.88 -5.78 -3.76
C SER A 87 -10.00 -4.85 -2.56
N ILE A 88 -10.30 -5.38 -1.37
CA ILE A 88 -10.33 -4.62 -0.12
C ILE A 88 -8.95 -4.03 0.18
N GLY A 89 -7.88 -4.82 0.04
CA GLY A 89 -6.52 -4.34 0.23
C GLY A 89 -6.13 -3.23 -0.73
N MET A 90 -6.46 -3.37 -2.02
CA MET A 90 -6.21 -2.32 -3.02
C MET A 90 -6.99 -1.04 -2.70
N LEU A 91 -8.28 -1.16 -2.41
CA LEU A 91 -9.11 -0.01 -2.06
C LEU A 91 -8.57 0.71 -0.83
N HIS A 92 -8.22 -0.04 0.21
CA HIS A 92 -7.57 0.50 1.41
C HIS A 92 -6.30 1.27 1.05
N ASP A 93 -5.36 0.67 0.32
CA ASP A 93 -4.06 1.27 0.01
C ASP A 93 -4.21 2.60 -0.74
N PHE A 94 -5.05 2.65 -1.79
CA PHE A 94 -5.25 3.87 -2.58
C PHE A 94 -6.05 4.94 -1.83
N THR A 95 -7.09 4.56 -1.08
CA THR A 95 -7.89 5.51 -0.30
C THR A 95 -7.04 6.17 0.79
N VAL A 96 -6.24 5.37 1.49
CA VAL A 96 -5.36 5.85 2.55
C VAL A 96 -4.28 6.78 2.01
N ALA A 97 -3.61 6.41 0.92
CA ALA A 97 -2.60 7.26 0.29
C ALA A 97 -3.21 8.59 -0.16
N THR A 98 -4.37 8.56 -0.82
CA THR A 98 -5.11 9.75 -1.25
C THR A 98 -5.46 10.66 -0.07
N TYR A 99 -6.02 10.08 1.00
CA TYR A 99 -6.43 10.84 2.18
C TYR A 99 -5.24 11.48 2.89
N LEU A 100 -4.19 10.71 3.16
CA LEU A 100 -2.97 11.23 3.80
C LEU A 100 -2.35 12.36 2.97
N LEU A 101 -2.18 12.17 1.66
CA LEU A 101 -1.68 13.21 0.77
C LEU A 101 -2.56 14.47 0.74
N SER A 102 -3.86 14.32 0.96
CA SER A 102 -4.78 15.47 0.96
C SER A 102 -4.65 16.33 2.22
N ILE A 103 -4.19 15.77 3.35
CA ILE A 103 -4.13 16.47 4.64
C ILE A 103 -2.72 16.86 5.10
N THR A 104 -1.65 16.29 4.51
CA THR A 104 -0.28 16.41 5.04
C THR A 104 0.61 17.39 4.27
N ASN A 105 0.10 18.11 3.27
CA ASN A 105 0.86 19.08 2.48
C ASN A 105 2.23 18.53 2.02
N GLU A 106 3.31 19.32 2.13
CA GLU A 106 4.67 18.96 1.75
C GLU A 106 5.17 17.70 2.45
N THR A 107 4.87 17.55 3.74
CA THR A 107 5.32 16.42 4.56
C THR A 107 4.77 15.08 4.10
N GLY A 108 3.66 15.08 3.35
CA GLY A 108 3.09 13.90 2.72
C GLY A 108 3.72 13.50 1.39
N ALA A 109 4.59 14.32 0.80
CA ALA A 109 5.14 14.05 -0.52
C ALA A 109 5.77 12.64 -0.68
N PRO A 110 6.46 12.05 0.33
CA PRO A 110 6.96 10.68 0.24
C PRO A 110 5.88 9.62 0.01
N ILE A 111 4.61 9.89 0.39
CA ILE A 111 3.50 8.95 0.21
C ILE A 111 3.18 8.73 -1.28
N VAL A 112 3.53 9.68 -2.17
CA VAL A 112 3.34 9.52 -3.63
C VAL A 112 4.02 8.23 -4.13
N ALA A 113 5.18 7.88 -3.57
CA ALA A 113 5.87 6.64 -3.91
C ALA A 113 5.03 5.38 -3.62
N THR A 114 4.13 5.44 -2.64
CA THR A 114 3.23 4.33 -2.30
C THR A 114 2.27 4.01 -3.44
N TYR A 115 1.77 5.01 -4.16
CA TYR A 115 0.93 4.77 -5.33
C TYR A 115 1.65 3.89 -6.37
N LEU A 116 2.90 4.26 -6.70
CA LEU A 116 3.68 3.51 -7.67
C LEU A 116 4.00 2.10 -7.17
N TRP A 117 4.41 2.00 -5.91
CA TRP A 117 4.73 0.72 -5.27
C TRP A 117 3.54 -0.25 -5.25
N VAL A 118 2.37 0.23 -4.82
CA VAL A 118 1.14 -0.58 -4.78
C VAL A 118 0.71 -0.97 -6.20
N THR A 119 0.78 -0.04 -7.16
CA THR A 119 0.43 -0.29 -8.56
C THR A 119 1.28 -1.39 -9.18
N LEU A 120 2.61 -1.26 -9.10
CA LEU A 120 3.54 -2.26 -9.62
C LEU A 120 3.43 -3.58 -8.86
N GLY A 121 3.30 -3.50 -7.52
CA GLY A 121 3.14 -4.68 -6.68
C GLY A 121 1.90 -5.51 -7.03
N ASN A 122 0.77 -4.86 -7.30
CA ASN A 122 -0.44 -5.53 -7.76
C ASN A 122 -0.26 -6.13 -9.17
N GLY A 123 0.37 -5.39 -10.07
CA GLY A 123 0.63 -5.84 -11.44
C GLY A 123 1.52 -7.08 -11.49
N PHE A 124 2.63 -7.06 -10.77
CA PHE A 124 3.59 -8.18 -10.76
C PHE A 124 3.04 -9.44 -10.06
N ARG A 125 2.15 -9.27 -9.07
CA ARG A 125 1.60 -10.40 -8.32
C ARG A 125 0.30 -10.95 -8.89
N TYR A 126 -0.56 -10.08 -9.40
CA TYR A 126 -1.93 -10.44 -9.79
C TYR A 126 -2.16 -10.32 -11.29
N GLY A 127 -1.16 -9.82 -12.03
CA GLY A 127 -1.18 -9.74 -13.48
C GLY A 127 -1.74 -8.43 -14.04
N MET A 128 -1.83 -8.39 -15.36
CA MET A 128 -2.13 -7.20 -16.15
C MET A 128 -3.43 -6.47 -15.77
N PRO A 129 -4.57 -7.16 -15.52
CA PRO A 129 -5.80 -6.46 -15.14
C PRO A 129 -5.62 -5.63 -13.85
N TYR A 130 -4.93 -6.18 -12.85
CA TYR A 130 -4.65 -5.49 -11.61
C TYR A 130 -3.69 -4.32 -11.79
N LEU A 131 -2.72 -4.43 -12.70
CA LEU A 131 -1.83 -3.32 -13.04
C LEU A 131 -2.62 -2.13 -13.59
N PHE A 132 -3.51 -2.36 -14.56
CA PHE A 132 -4.32 -1.30 -15.15
C PHE A 132 -5.31 -0.68 -14.17
N ILE A 133 -6.01 -1.50 -13.38
CA ILE A 133 -6.94 -1.01 -12.35
C ILE A 133 -6.19 -0.17 -11.31
N SER A 134 -5.02 -0.63 -10.87
CA SER A 134 -4.18 0.10 -9.91
C SER A 134 -3.63 1.40 -10.49
N THR A 135 -3.23 1.41 -11.78
CA THR A 135 -2.78 2.62 -12.48
C THR A 135 -3.89 3.66 -12.54
N LEU A 136 -5.10 3.23 -12.88
CA LEU A 136 -6.26 4.12 -12.92
C LEU A 136 -6.58 4.66 -11.51
N ALA A 137 -6.55 3.80 -10.49
CA ALA A 137 -6.83 4.18 -9.10
C ALA A 137 -5.79 5.18 -8.57
N SER A 138 -4.48 4.96 -8.83
CA SER A 138 -3.42 5.87 -8.42
C SER A 138 -3.51 7.22 -9.12
N ALA A 139 -3.73 7.24 -10.44
CA ALA A 139 -3.89 8.49 -11.19
C ALA A 139 -5.12 9.28 -10.72
N THR A 140 -6.27 8.60 -10.55
CA THR A 140 -7.50 9.23 -10.05
C THR A 140 -7.31 9.76 -8.62
N GLY A 141 -6.73 8.96 -7.74
CA GLY A 141 -6.44 9.39 -6.36
C GLY A 141 -5.53 10.61 -6.32
N PHE A 142 -4.49 10.65 -7.15
CA PHE A 142 -3.57 11.79 -7.20
C PHE A 142 -4.19 13.05 -7.84
N ILE A 143 -5.14 12.88 -8.78
CA ILE A 143 -5.97 13.99 -9.29
C ILE A 143 -6.86 14.54 -8.17
N VAL A 144 -7.48 13.68 -7.37
CA VAL A 144 -8.28 14.10 -6.20
C VAL A 144 -7.42 14.87 -5.19
N VAL A 145 -6.21 14.40 -4.89
CA VAL A 145 -5.25 15.13 -4.03
C VAL A 145 -5.00 16.55 -4.55
N TYR A 146 -4.81 16.72 -5.86
CA TYR A 146 -4.62 18.04 -6.46
C TYR A 146 -5.79 18.99 -6.18
N GLN A 147 -7.03 18.48 -6.17
CA GLN A 147 -8.20 19.32 -5.92
C GLN A 147 -8.33 19.81 -4.46
N PHE A 148 -7.84 19.03 -3.51
CA PHE A 148 -8.04 19.30 -2.08
C PHE A 148 -6.81 19.80 -1.34
N ASN A 149 -5.60 19.68 -1.93
CA ASN A 149 -4.38 20.04 -1.23
C ASN A 149 -3.68 21.25 -1.86
N PRO A 150 -3.59 22.40 -1.12
CA PRO A 150 -2.98 23.64 -1.62
C PRO A 150 -1.50 23.51 -2.02
N PHE A 151 -0.73 22.62 -1.39
CA PHE A 151 0.67 22.39 -1.72
C PHE A 151 0.81 21.95 -3.18
N TRP A 152 0.01 20.96 -3.61
CA TRP A 152 0.08 20.46 -4.99
C TRP A 152 -0.41 21.49 -6.02
N HIS A 153 -1.38 22.33 -5.65
CA HIS A 153 -1.79 23.46 -6.48
C HIS A 153 -0.67 24.47 -6.71
N SER A 154 0.10 24.80 -5.66
CA SER A 154 1.23 25.72 -5.78
C SER A 154 2.44 25.12 -6.49
N HIS A 155 2.51 23.79 -6.56
CA HIS A 155 3.59 23.04 -7.21
C HIS A 155 3.09 22.25 -8.44
N THR A 156 2.23 22.85 -9.25
CA THR A 156 1.61 22.24 -10.45
C THR A 156 2.62 21.53 -11.37
N PRO A 157 3.81 22.08 -11.71
CA PRO A 157 4.78 21.35 -12.54
C PRO A 157 5.26 20.04 -11.89
N LEU A 158 5.50 20.04 -10.60
CA LEU A 158 5.88 18.84 -9.85
C LEU A 158 4.75 17.81 -9.85
N TRP A 159 3.51 18.26 -9.62
CA TRP A 159 2.33 17.41 -9.68
C TRP A 159 2.18 16.72 -11.05
N TRP A 160 2.33 17.48 -12.17
CA TRP A 160 2.30 16.89 -13.51
C TRP A 160 3.39 15.85 -13.71
N GLY A 161 4.63 16.13 -13.26
CA GLY A 161 5.73 15.17 -13.35
C GLY A 161 5.43 13.88 -12.62
N MET A 162 4.86 13.95 -11.39
CA MET A 162 4.49 12.79 -10.62
C MET A 162 3.31 12.04 -11.25
N LEU A 163 2.28 12.75 -11.74
CA LEU A 163 1.13 12.12 -12.42
C LEU A 163 1.57 11.36 -13.68
N ILE A 164 2.41 11.96 -14.50
CA ILE A 164 2.99 11.31 -15.69
C ILE A 164 3.75 10.05 -15.26
N THR A 165 4.55 10.12 -14.19
CA THR A 165 5.30 8.98 -13.67
C THR A 165 4.36 7.85 -13.22
N LEU A 166 3.26 8.18 -12.52
CA LEU A 166 2.26 7.20 -12.07
C LEU A 166 1.55 6.49 -13.23
N ILE A 167 1.51 7.08 -14.42
CA ILE A 167 0.92 6.49 -15.62
C ILE A 167 1.96 5.77 -16.47
N VAL A 168 3.07 6.45 -16.78
CA VAL A 168 4.06 5.96 -17.77
C VAL A 168 4.83 4.77 -17.22
N VAL A 169 5.23 4.77 -15.94
CA VAL A 169 6.01 3.67 -15.36
C VAL A 169 5.23 2.35 -15.36
N PRO A 170 3.96 2.29 -14.90
CA PRO A 170 3.17 1.07 -15.02
C PRO A 170 2.89 0.63 -16.47
N LEU A 171 2.68 1.57 -17.39
CA LEU A 171 2.53 1.25 -18.82
C LEU A 171 3.81 0.62 -19.38
N TYR A 172 4.98 1.15 -19.05
CA TYR A 172 6.25 0.55 -19.42
C TYR A 172 6.43 -0.83 -18.78
N ALA A 173 6.14 -0.97 -17.49
CA ALA A 173 6.17 -2.26 -16.79
C ALA A 173 5.23 -3.29 -17.46
N SER A 174 4.08 -2.86 -17.99
CA SER A 174 3.15 -3.72 -18.71
C SER A 174 3.77 -4.33 -19.98
N SER A 175 4.58 -3.55 -20.71
CA SER A 175 5.28 -4.04 -21.91
C SER A 175 6.33 -5.09 -21.56
N LEU A 176 7.07 -4.88 -20.47
CA LEU A 176 8.06 -5.86 -19.98
C LEU A 176 7.40 -7.17 -19.50
N LEU A 177 6.28 -7.06 -18.78
CA LEU A 177 5.52 -8.23 -18.35
C LEU A 177 5.03 -9.07 -19.54
N LYS A 178 4.54 -8.41 -20.62
CA LYS A 178 4.13 -9.10 -21.84
C LYS A 178 5.28 -9.83 -22.52
N GLN A 179 6.46 -9.19 -22.60
CA GLN A 179 7.65 -9.82 -23.19
C GLN A 179 8.09 -11.06 -22.40
N LEU A 180 8.08 -10.99 -21.05
CA LEU A 180 8.42 -12.10 -20.19
C LEU A 180 7.45 -13.30 -20.35
N HIS A 181 6.15 -13.04 -20.50
CA HIS A 181 5.16 -14.10 -20.70
C HIS A 181 5.13 -14.65 -22.12
N GLY A 182 5.60 -13.90 -23.11
CA GLY A 182 5.71 -14.37 -24.50
C GLY A 182 7.00 -15.13 -24.81
N ALA A 183 7.97 -15.12 -23.88
CA ALA A 183 9.25 -15.83 -24.01
C ALA A 183 9.27 -17.22 -23.34
N VAL A 184 8.17 -17.62 -22.67
CA VAL A 184 7.95 -18.93 -22.06
C VAL A 184 6.94 -19.70 -22.88
#